data_92b0c80a7af070ed7e8e5b07ff1fe22e
#
_entry.id   92b0c80a7af070ed7e8e5b07ff1fe22e
#
_cell.length_a   1.000
_cell.length_b   1.000
_cell.length_c   1.000
_cell.angle_alpha   90.00
_cell.angle_beta   90.00
_cell.angle_gamma   90.00
#
_symmetry.space_group_name_H-M   'P 1'
#
loop_
_entity.id
_entity.type
_entity.pdbx_description
1 polymer ?
#
loop_
_entity_poly.entity_id
_entity_poly.type
_entity_poly.pdbx_seq_one_letter_code
_entity_poly.pdbx_strand_id
1 'polypeptide(L)'
;MIRVKFKIFKVIFIVLIILLFILATFFLIKGLTMDDEPSKLESVPSAPSVNIEEVISKIKSENTELVYESTDIPEFTSLVFLNNEKYTSYIIDTYTGEELELKDIIKEGKIDDFEAKEEELLRLKYPEFIVEGIINSDGEKVYLIYDNEMVAYYYDYTYEYDYQDVVSLKINYNEVHDYLDFTHLLDQKYTNEDGYQYSSDKKTVAITFDDGPSSKYNAEFLNVLEKNKAHGTFFMVGTMMQSCQKCVLDTYNSGNEVASHTYNHINMKKNSIEEVNENIKKTDDLYYKITGDHIKYVRPPYGAYNKTNLENVDYPLILWNIDPEDWRYHDAEKIVNHVMENVQDGSIILMHELYETSLEALKILLPKLYAEGYQVVSVGELAELKEKEILTGHAYRSFT
;
A
#
# COMPACT_ATOMS: atom_id res chain seq x y z
N MET A 1 37.29 -53.23 43.80
CA MET A 1 37.85 -52.39 42.70
C MET A 1 36.78 -51.60 41.93
N ILE A 2 35.54 -52.03 41.83
CA ILE A 2 34.44 -51.31 41.10
C ILE A 2 33.94 -50.06 41.84
N ARG A 3 33.86 -50.07 43.17
CA ARG A 3 33.36 -48.92 43.96
C ARG A 3 34.29 -47.67 43.97
N VAL A 4 35.57 -47.84 43.71
CA VAL A 4 36.54 -46.74 43.65
C VAL A 4 36.44 -46.04 42.28
N LYS A 5 36.26 -46.79 41.17
CA LYS A 5 36.09 -46.23 39.85
C LYS A 5 34.84 -45.37 39.76
N PHE A 6 33.75 -45.70 40.45
CA PHE A 6 32.50 -44.97 40.41
C PHE A 6 32.60 -43.63 41.19
N LYS A 7 33.37 -43.55 42.26
CA LYS A 7 33.65 -42.29 43.00
C LYS A 7 34.51 -41.34 42.17
N ILE A 8 35.53 -41.87 41.51
CA ILE A 8 36.39 -41.05 40.62
C ILE A 8 35.61 -40.50 39.44
N PHE A 9 34.72 -41.28 38.84
CA PHE A 9 33.86 -40.82 37.73
C PHE A 9 32.87 -39.70 38.15
N LYS A 10 32.28 -39.81 39.36
CA LYS A 10 31.43 -38.75 39.92
C LYS A 10 32.19 -37.44 40.17
N VAL A 11 33.42 -37.54 40.68
CA VAL A 11 34.25 -36.35 40.94
C VAL A 11 34.67 -35.70 39.63
N ILE A 12 35.09 -36.46 38.64
CA ILE A 12 35.42 -35.93 37.30
C ILE A 12 34.21 -35.27 36.65
N PHE A 13 33.01 -35.86 36.76
CA PHE A 13 31.78 -35.31 36.20
C PHE A 13 31.38 -34.00 36.88
N ILE A 14 31.51 -33.88 38.22
CA ILE A 14 31.25 -32.67 38.98
C ILE A 14 32.27 -31.58 38.61
N VAL A 15 33.54 -31.91 38.46
CA VAL A 15 34.57 -30.96 38.02
C VAL A 15 34.32 -30.46 36.61
N LEU A 16 33.83 -31.33 35.67
CA LEU A 16 33.48 -30.95 34.32
C LEU A 16 32.28 -29.98 34.29
N ILE A 17 31.27 -30.20 35.13
CA ILE A 17 30.11 -29.31 35.24
C ILE A 17 30.54 -27.93 35.81
N ILE A 18 31.41 -27.91 36.81
CA ILE A 18 31.93 -26.68 37.37
C ILE A 18 32.76 -25.89 36.35
N LEU A 19 33.59 -26.60 35.55
CA LEU A 19 34.36 -26.00 34.47
C LEU A 19 33.46 -25.42 33.37
N LEU A 20 32.40 -26.11 33.00
CA LEU A 20 31.41 -25.62 32.03
C LEU A 20 30.65 -24.41 32.56
N PHE A 21 30.34 -24.37 33.86
CA PHE A 21 29.71 -23.22 34.51
C PHE A 21 30.65 -22.02 34.56
N ILE A 22 31.93 -22.23 34.87
CA ILE A 22 32.95 -21.18 34.85
C ILE A 22 33.18 -20.67 33.43
N LEU A 23 33.17 -21.55 32.41
CA LEU A 23 33.30 -21.16 31.03
C LEU A 23 32.07 -20.35 30.54
N ALA A 24 30.87 -20.79 30.92
CA ALA A 24 29.64 -20.06 30.60
C ALA A 24 29.57 -18.70 31.27
N THR A 25 29.98 -18.58 32.55
CA THR A 25 30.06 -17.28 33.23
C THR A 25 31.17 -16.40 32.66
N PHE A 26 32.29 -16.98 32.21
CA PHE A 26 33.36 -16.23 31.54
C PHE A 26 32.90 -15.67 30.20
N PHE A 27 32.15 -16.45 29.40
CA PHE A 27 31.53 -15.95 28.15
C PHE A 27 30.42 -14.94 28.41
N LEU A 28 29.65 -15.08 29.49
CA LEU A 28 28.63 -14.11 29.88
C LEU A 28 29.27 -12.77 30.33
N ILE A 29 30.35 -12.84 31.11
CA ILE A 29 31.10 -11.66 31.55
C ILE A 29 31.84 -11.02 30.35
N LYS A 30 32.41 -11.82 29.44
CA LYS A 30 33.04 -11.30 28.24
C LYS A 30 32.03 -10.68 27.26
N GLY A 31 30.79 -11.22 27.18
CA GLY A 31 29.69 -10.60 26.47
C GLY A 31 29.20 -9.29 27.10
N LEU A 32 29.42 -9.11 28.41
CA LEU A 32 29.09 -7.88 29.15
C LEU A 32 30.25 -6.87 29.22
N THR A 33 31.47 -7.26 28.85
CA THR A 33 32.69 -6.44 28.84
C THR A 33 33.36 -6.36 27.46
N MET A 34 32.71 -6.77 26.40
CA MET A 34 33.00 -6.22 25.09
C MET A 34 32.51 -4.77 25.14
N ASP A 35 33.42 -3.89 25.52
CA ASP A 35 33.39 -2.53 25.05
C ASP A 35 33.37 -2.68 23.50
N ASP A 36 32.19 -2.63 22.92
CA ASP A 36 32.04 -2.10 21.59
C ASP A 36 32.67 -0.70 21.72
N GLU A 37 33.90 -0.53 21.23
CA GLU A 37 34.24 0.80 20.72
C GLU A 37 33.03 1.17 19.87
N PRO A 38 32.35 2.28 20.17
CA PRO A 38 31.27 2.71 19.32
C PRO A 38 31.95 2.82 17.95
N SER A 39 31.59 1.93 17.01
CA SER A 39 31.74 2.24 15.60
C SER A 39 31.36 3.70 15.54
N LYS A 40 32.24 4.57 15.05
CA LYS A 40 31.89 5.95 14.79
C LYS A 40 30.53 5.88 14.11
N LEU A 41 29.46 6.03 14.89
CA LEU A 41 28.22 6.55 14.38
C LEU A 41 28.68 7.85 13.72
N GLU A 42 28.65 7.88 12.42
CA GLU A 42 28.65 9.13 11.71
C GLU A 42 27.61 9.94 12.45
N SER A 43 28.04 11.06 13.00
CA SER A 43 27.24 11.90 13.86
C SER A 43 25.89 12.10 13.18
N VAL A 44 24.81 11.63 13.80
CA VAL A 44 23.46 12.07 13.44
C VAL A 44 23.57 13.59 13.31
N PRO A 45 23.19 14.18 12.18
CA PRO A 45 23.29 15.61 12.00
C PRO A 45 22.70 16.28 13.22
N SER A 46 23.41 17.25 13.79
CA SER A 46 22.90 18.07 14.90
C SER A 46 21.55 18.62 14.47
N ALA A 47 20.62 18.73 15.40
CA ALA A 47 19.31 19.34 15.17
C ALA A 47 19.44 20.57 14.25
N PRO A 48 18.52 20.77 13.28
CA PRO A 48 18.65 21.78 12.26
C PRO A 48 18.95 23.14 12.89
N SER A 49 19.96 23.83 12.35
CA SER A 49 20.33 25.18 12.78
C SER A 49 19.32 26.24 12.34
N VAL A 50 18.38 25.83 11.47
CA VAL A 50 17.32 26.65 10.86
C VAL A 50 15.99 26.31 11.52
N ASN A 51 15.18 27.35 11.81
CA ASN A 51 13.81 27.16 12.28
C ASN A 51 12.90 26.90 11.07
N ILE A 52 12.69 25.61 10.74
CA ILE A 52 11.88 25.17 9.60
C ILE A 52 10.45 25.71 9.69
N GLU A 53 9.86 25.77 10.90
CA GLU A 53 8.50 26.32 11.08
C GLU A 53 8.42 27.78 10.65
N GLU A 54 9.50 28.56 10.85
CA GLU A 54 9.57 29.96 10.42
C GLU A 54 9.64 30.04 8.88
N VAL A 55 10.44 29.18 8.23
CA VAL A 55 10.53 29.11 6.76
C VAL A 55 9.17 28.75 6.17
N ILE A 56 8.54 27.68 6.65
CA ILE A 56 7.21 27.25 6.20
C ILE A 56 6.16 28.34 6.42
N SER A 57 6.17 29.02 7.58
CA SER A 57 5.25 30.11 7.90
C SER A 57 5.41 31.30 6.96
N LYS A 58 6.64 31.61 6.57
CA LYS A 58 6.94 32.66 5.61
C LYS A 58 6.35 32.30 4.23
N ILE A 59 6.65 31.11 3.72
CA ILE A 59 6.12 30.63 2.43
C ILE A 59 4.59 30.67 2.42
N LYS A 60 3.94 30.20 3.50
CA LYS A 60 2.49 30.24 3.64
C LYS A 60 1.92 31.67 3.63
N SER A 61 2.67 32.64 4.13
CA SER A 61 2.25 34.05 4.15
C SER A 61 2.36 34.75 2.78
N GLU A 62 3.19 34.24 1.89
CA GLU A 62 3.45 34.78 0.55
C GLU A 62 2.53 34.17 -0.53
N ASN A 63 1.80 33.09 -0.21
CA ASN A 63 0.95 32.36 -1.13
C ASN A 63 -0.54 32.44 -0.71
N THR A 64 -1.46 32.20 -1.67
CA THR A 64 -2.89 32.48 -1.45
C THR A 64 -3.65 31.30 -0.88
N GLU A 65 -3.58 30.14 -1.48
CA GLU A 65 -4.37 28.96 -1.08
C GLU A 65 -3.46 27.73 -0.95
N LEU A 66 -3.27 27.27 0.30
CA LEU A 66 -2.57 26.03 0.58
C LEU A 66 -3.49 24.85 0.22
N VAL A 67 -3.09 24.05 -0.75
CA VAL A 67 -3.84 22.88 -1.24
C VAL A 67 -3.33 21.60 -0.58
N TYR A 68 -2.02 21.51 -0.34
CA TYR A 68 -1.38 20.33 0.22
C TYR A 68 -0.16 20.70 1.05
N GLU A 69 0.03 19.96 2.14
CA GLU A 69 1.22 20.01 2.99
C GLU A 69 1.52 18.60 3.48
N SER A 70 2.74 18.14 3.29
CA SER A 70 3.23 16.88 3.84
C SER A 70 4.59 17.06 4.47
N THR A 71 4.76 16.42 5.62
CA THR A 71 6.02 16.24 6.34
C THR A 71 6.36 14.75 6.48
N ASP A 72 5.70 13.91 5.71
CA ASP A 72 5.78 12.45 5.85
C ASP A 72 7.10 11.89 5.32
N ILE A 73 7.79 12.63 4.46
CA ILE A 73 9.16 12.33 4.05
C ILE A 73 10.09 13.12 4.99
N PRO A 74 10.88 12.45 5.84
CA PRO A 74 11.65 13.13 6.90
C PRO A 74 12.64 14.18 6.41
N GLU A 75 13.16 14.02 5.19
CA GLU A 75 14.20 14.88 4.63
C GLU A 75 13.66 16.18 4.06
N PHE A 76 12.39 16.24 3.71
CA PHE A 76 11.79 17.47 3.20
C PHE A 76 10.30 17.62 3.53
N THR A 77 9.84 18.87 3.51
CA THR A 77 8.41 19.22 3.58
C THR A 77 7.95 19.66 2.20
N SER A 78 6.87 19.06 1.71
CA SER A 78 6.21 19.48 0.47
C SER A 78 5.04 20.38 0.76
N LEU A 79 4.99 21.54 0.10
CA LEU A 79 3.90 22.51 0.16
C LEU A 79 3.40 22.80 -1.25
N VAL A 80 2.09 22.71 -1.45
CA VAL A 80 1.46 23.01 -2.73
C VAL A 80 0.41 24.09 -2.54
N PHE A 81 0.48 25.15 -3.36
CA PHE A 81 -0.45 26.27 -3.36
C PHE A 81 -1.13 26.41 -4.72
N LEU A 82 -2.35 26.89 -4.69
CA LEU A 82 -3.06 27.34 -5.88
C LEU A 82 -3.09 28.88 -5.91
N ASN A 83 -2.32 29.47 -6.82
CA ASN A 83 -2.15 30.90 -6.99
C ASN A 83 -2.70 31.32 -8.36
N ASN A 84 -3.85 32.04 -8.42
CA ASN A 84 -4.42 32.53 -9.68
C ASN A 84 -4.55 31.45 -10.77
N GLU A 85 -5.17 30.31 -10.43
CA GLU A 85 -5.40 29.15 -11.30
C GLU A 85 -4.14 28.37 -11.71
N LYS A 86 -2.96 28.74 -11.20
CA LYS A 86 -1.72 27.98 -11.38
C LYS A 86 -1.24 27.36 -10.06
N TYR A 87 -0.76 26.13 -10.12
CA TYR A 87 -0.13 25.50 -8.97
C TYR A 87 1.31 25.99 -8.79
N THR A 88 1.72 26.12 -7.54
CA THR A 88 3.11 26.38 -7.14
C THR A 88 3.48 25.35 -6.09
N SER A 89 4.62 24.68 -6.26
CA SER A 89 5.14 23.69 -5.32
C SER A 89 6.42 24.19 -4.69
N TYR A 90 6.58 23.91 -3.40
CA TYR A 90 7.82 24.14 -2.65
C TYR A 90 8.22 22.81 -1.99
N ILE A 91 9.47 22.44 -2.16
CA ILE A 91 10.09 21.29 -1.50
C ILE A 91 11.18 21.88 -0.61
N ILE A 92 11.00 21.77 0.71
CA ILE A 92 11.92 22.37 1.69
C ILE A 92 12.68 21.29 2.41
N ASP A 93 14.01 21.29 2.27
CA ASP A 93 14.89 20.43 3.05
C ASP A 93 14.70 20.68 4.56
N THR A 94 14.37 19.64 5.31
CA THR A 94 14.05 19.75 6.75
C THR A 94 15.27 19.98 7.62
N TYR A 95 16.49 19.75 7.13
CA TYR A 95 17.74 19.97 7.84
C TYR A 95 18.33 21.35 7.60
N THR A 96 18.29 21.83 6.36
CA THR A 96 18.89 23.10 5.95
C THR A 96 17.90 24.24 5.87
N GLY A 97 16.60 23.95 5.65
CA GLY A 97 15.56 24.95 5.37
C GLY A 97 15.66 25.53 3.97
N GLU A 98 16.49 24.97 3.11
CA GLU A 98 16.63 25.41 1.72
C GLU A 98 15.50 24.84 0.87
N GLU A 99 15.10 25.60 -0.15
CA GLU A 99 14.18 25.14 -1.18
C GLU A 99 14.94 24.26 -2.18
N LEU A 100 14.38 23.06 -2.44
CA LEU A 100 14.90 22.10 -3.39
C LEU A 100 14.19 22.21 -4.73
N GLU A 101 14.93 22.05 -5.82
CA GLU A 101 14.39 21.89 -7.16
C GLU A 101 14.25 20.41 -7.52
N LEU A 102 13.50 20.07 -8.58
CA LEU A 102 13.36 18.69 -9.04
C LEU A 102 14.70 17.98 -9.25
N LYS A 103 15.70 18.69 -9.80
CA LYS A 103 17.02 18.15 -10.03
C LYS A 103 17.75 17.70 -8.74
N ASP A 104 17.39 18.30 -7.60
CA ASP A 104 18.02 18.02 -6.30
C ASP A 104 17.46 16.73 -5.67
N ILE A 105 16.28 16.29 -6.13
CA ILE A 105 15.63 15.04 -5.72
C ILE A 105 15.77 13.92 -6.76
N ILE A 106 16.48 14.16 -7.86
CA ILE A 106 16.83 13.14 -8.87
C ILE A 106 18.28 12.75 -8.70
N LYS A 107 18.57 11.44 -8.75
CA LYS A 107 19.93 10.90 -8.67
C LYS A 107 20.84 11.55 -9.72
N GLU A 108 22.10 11.82 -9.34
CA GLU A 108 23.08 12.44 -10.22
C GLU A 108 23.18 11.67 -11.55
N GLY A 109 23.06 12.40 -12.66
CA GLY A 109 23.11 11.84 -14.01
C GLY A 109 21.87 11.06 -14.47
N LYS A 110 20.75 11.13 -13.72
CA LYS A 110 19.52 10.42 -14.04
C LYS A 110 18.39 11.32 -14.55
N ILE A 111 18.62 12.61 -14.71
CA ILE A 111 17.60 13.55 -15.15
C ILE A 111 17.08 13.20 -16.56
N ASP A 112 17.97 12.88 -17.51
CA ASP A 112 17.57 12.53 -18.87
C ASP A 112 16.77 11.22 -18.92
N ASP A 113 17.11 10.24 -18.07
CA ASP A 113 16.39 8.97 -17.95
C ASP A 113 15.00 9.20 -17.34
N PHE A 114 14.89 10.08 -16.35
CA PHE A 114 13.63 10.48 -15.74
C PHE A 114 12.71 11.18 -16.75
N GLU A 115 13.23 12.14 -17.49
CA GLU A 115 12.47 12.86 -18.52
C GLU A 115 12.00 11.94 -19.65
N ALA A 116 12.83 10.97 -20.05
CA ALA A 116 12.45 9.96 -21.03
C ALA A 116 11.29 9.07 -20.51
N LYS A 117 11.31 8.73 -19.23
CA LYS A 117 10.22 7.97 -18.59
C LYS A 117 8.94 8.79 -18.48
N GLU A 118 9.04 10.04 -18.12
CA GLU A 118 7.91 10.99 -18.10
C GLU A 118 7.27 11.11 -19.50
N GLU A 119 8.07 11.23 -20.56
CA GLU A 119 7.57 11.24 -21.94
C GLU A 119 6.86 9.93 -22.31
N GLU A 120 7.42 8.78 -21.93
CA GLU A 120 6.76 7.48 -22.11
C GLU A 120 5.35 7.46 -21.47
N LEU A 121 5.24 7.91 -20.23
CA LEU A 121 3.98 7.97 -19.49
C LEU A 121 2.99 8.97 -20.11
N LEU A 122 3.48 10.11 -20.60
CA LEU A 122 2.65 11.06 -21.36
C LEU A 122 2.04 10.43 -22.61
N ARG A 123 2.86 9.70 -23.39
CA ARG A 123 2.43 9.01 -24.63
C ARG A 123 1.43 7.90 -24.36
N LEU A 124 1.46 7.29 -23.18
CA LEU A 124 0.45 6.30 -22.76
C LEU A 124 -0.90 6.96 -22.41
N LYS A 125 -0.87 8.18 -21.91
CA LYS A 125 -2.06 8.87 -21.40
C LYS A 125 -2.72 9.81 -22.43
N TYR A 126 -1.94 10.46 -23.27
CA TYR A 126 -2.43 11.52 -24.16
C TYR A 126 -2.19 11.21 -25.64
N PRO A 127 -3.07 11.74 -26.55
CA PRO A 127 -2.84 11.68 -27.98
C PRO A 127 -1.49 12.33 -28.39
N GLU A 128 -0.89 11.81 -29.45
CA GLU A 128 0.44 12.23 -29.93
C GLU A 128 0.57 13.73 -30.14
N PHE A 129 -0.45 14.41 -30.69
CA PHE A 129 -0.40 15.86 -30.94
C PHE A 129 -0.33 16.70 -29.65
N ILE A 130 -0.86 16.19 -28.53
CA ILE A 130 -0.76 16.82 -27.20
C ILE A 130 0.68 16.67 -26.69
N VAL A 131 1.21 15.45 -26.76
CA VAL A 131 2.58 15.13 -26.30
C VAL A 131 3.61 15.93 -27.07
N GLU A 132 3.50 15.98 -28.40
CA GLU A 132 4.38 16.78 -29.25
C GLU A 132 4.27 18.29 -28.94
N GLY A 133 3.06 18.77 -28.62
CA GLY A 133 2.85 20.16 -28.18
C GLY A 133 3.60 20.47 -26.88
N ILE A 134 3.62 19.54 -25.90
CA ILE A 134 4.32 19.69 -24.62
C ILE A 134 5.83 19.64 -24.83
N ILE A 135 6.33 18.61 -25.53
CA ILE A 135 7.77 18.37 -25.71
C ILE A 135 8.44 19.48 -26.50
N ASN A 136 7.76 20.04 -27.52
CA ASN A 136 8.31 21.07 -28.39
C ASN A 136 8.02 22.50 -27.93
N SER A 137 7.43 22.69 -26.74
CA SER A 137 7.10 24.02 -26.20
C SER A 137 8.15 24.48 -25.18
N ASP A 138 8.30 25.82 -25.08
CA ASP A 138 9.01 26.46 -23.97
C ASP A 138 8.04 26.71 -22.78
N GLY A 139 6.97 25.90 -22.66
CA GLY A 139 5.95 26.04 -21.63
C GLY A 139 6.49 25.74 -20.24
N GLU A 140 5.82 26.30 -19.24
CA GLU A 140 6.15 26.08 -17.82
C GLU A 140 5.70 24.69 -17.36
N LYS A 141 6.60 23.97 -16.67
CA LYS A 141 6.32 22.68 -16.05
C LYS A 141 6.49 22.78 -14.54
N VAL A 142 5.46 22.37 -13.79
CA VAL A 142 5.46 22.41 -12.33
C VAL A 142 5.22 20.99 -11.80
N TYR A 143 6.09 20.52 -10.91
CA TYR A 143 5.93 19.24 -10.23
C TYR A 143 5.38 19.43 -8.83
N LEU A 144 4.27 18.79 -8.54
CA LEU A 144 3.72 18.70 -7.20
C LEU A 144 4.17 17.38 -6.59
N ILE A 145 4.85 17.45 -5.47
CA ILE A 145 5.38 16.29 -4.78
C ILE A 145 4.43 15.89 -3.66
N TYR A 146 3.82 14.74 -3.78
CA TYR A 146 2.94 14.13 -2.78
C TYR A 146 3.65 12.96 -2.11
N ASP A 147 3.04 12.37 -1.08
CA ASP A 147 3.63 11.27 -0.31
C ASP A 147 3.89 10.00 -1.13
N ASN A 148 3.08 9.72 -2.13
CA ASN A 148 3.11 8.47 -2.91
C ASN A 148 3.26 8.66 -4.42
N GLU A 149 3.13 9.89 -4.90
CA GLU A 149 3.23 10.22 -6.32
C GLU A 149 3.73 11.65 -6.51
N MET A 150 4.21 11.96 -7.70
CA MET A 150 4.34 13.33 -8.14
C MET A 150 3.34 13.60 -9.26
N VAL A 151 2.91 14.85 -9.38
CA VAL A 151 2.04 15.27 -10.49
C VAL A 151 2.72 16.38 -11.25
N ALA A 152 3.06 16.12 -12.51
CA ALA A 152 3.55 17.14 -13.43
C ALA A 152 2.38 17.90 -14.03
N TYR A 153 2.38 19.22 -13.92
CA TYR A 153 1.46 20.11 -14.58
C TYR A 153 2.19 20.89 -15.68
N TYR A 154 1.58 20.91 -16.85
CA TYR A 154 2.15 21.57 -18.04
C TYR A 154 1.31 22.78 -18.37
N TYR A 155 1.93 23.96 -18.40
CA TYR A 155 1.29 25.25 -18.68
C TYR A 155 1.87 25.90 -19.92
N ASP A 156 1.06 26.74 -20.58
CA ASP A 156 1.49 27.64 -21.66
C ASP A 156 2.15 26.93 -22.87
N TYR A 157 1.76 25.68 -23.16
CA TYR A 157 2.19 25.00 -24.37
C TYR A 157 1.25 25.29 -25.55
N THR A 158 1.82 25.43 -26.73
CA THR A 158 1.09 25.82 -27.93
C THR A 158 0.60 24.59 -28.72
N TYR A 159 -0.72 24.55 -28.99
CA TYR A 159 -1.29 23.58 -29.93
C TYR A 159 -1.76 24.24 -31.23
N GLU A 160 -1.92 23.43 -32.27
CA GLU A 160 -2.65 23.84 -33.47
C GLU A 160 -4.17 23.93 -33.26
N TYR A 161 -4.69 23.44 -32.13
CA TYR A 161 -6.11 23.41 -31.77
C TYR A 161 -6.31 24.04 -30.39
N ASP A 162 -7.42 24.74 -30.23
CA ASP A 162 -7.86 25.47 -29.02
C ASP A 162 -8.24 24.47 -27.91
N TYR A 163 -7.22 23.81 -27.30
CA TYR A 163 -7.40 22.89 -26.19
C TYR A 163 -7.14 23.69 -24.89
N GLN A 164 -8.21 23.95 -24.11
CA GLN A 164 -8.15 24.79 -22.91
C GLN A 164 -7.95 24.02 -21.59
N ASP A 165 -7.80 22.70 -21.65
CA ASP A 165 -7.63 21.91 -20.43
C ASP A 165 -6.16 21.87 -19.98
N VAL A 166 -5.95 22.06 -18.69
CA VAL A 166 -4.62 21.89 -18.07
C VAL A 166 -4.20 20.42 -18.20
N VAL A 167 -3.08 20.17 -18.85
CA VAL A 167 -2.54 18.82 -18.95
C VAL A 167 -1.77 18.50 -17.68
N SER A 168 -2.06 17.35 -17.09
CA SER A 168 -1.36 16.86 -15.91
C SER A 168 -1.01 15.40 -16.06
N LEU A 169 0.15 15.00 -15.59
CA LEU A 169 0.62 13.61 -15.53
C LEU A 169 0.86 13.22 -14.09
N LYS A 170 0.16 12.20 -13.62
CA LYS A 170 0.48 11.52 -12.37
C LYS A 170 1.60 10.52 -12.62
N ILE A 171 2.64 10.60 -11.83
CA ILE A 171 3.81 9.73 -11.90
C ILE A 171 3.91 9.02 -10.55
N ASN A 172 3.60 7.74 -10.52
CA ASN A 172 3.75 6.94 -9.31
C ASN A 172 5.25 6.71 -9.04
N TYR A 173 5.68 6.82 -7.80
CA TYR A 173 7.10 6.65 -7.46
C TYR A 173 7.64 5.28 -7.83
N ASN A 174 6.83 4.23 -7.87
CA ASN A 174 7.23 2.91 -8.34
C ASN A 174 7.67 2.90 -9.82
N GLU A 175 7.20 3.86 -10.64
CA GLU A 175 7.57 3.97 -12.05
C GLU A 175 8.89 4.71 -12.27
N VAL A 176 9.33 5.49 -11.28
CA VAL A 176 10.50 6.38 -11.37
C VAL A 176 11.50 6.21 -10.21
N HIS A 177 11.30 5.22 -9.32
CA HIS A 177 12.12 5.00 -8.13
C HIS A 177 13.61 4.86 -8.42
N ASP A 178 13.99 4.31 -9.58
CA ASP A 178 15.39 4.16 -9.99
C ASP A 178 16.09 5.51 -10.24
N TYR A 179 15.32 6.57 -10.42
CA TYR A 179 15.80 7.90 -10.77
C TYR A 179 15.80 8.87 -9.58
N LEU A 180 15.05 8.61 -8.50
CA LEU A 180 14.88 9.53 -7.37
C LEU A 180 15.84 9.25 -6.22
N ASP A 181 16.43 10.30 -5.62
CA ASP A 181 17.37 10.16 -4.51
C ASP A 181 16.72 9.80 -3.17
N PHE A 182 15.46 10.15 -2.99
CA PHE A 182 14.73 9.87 -1.76
C PHE A 182 13.94 8.55 -1.77
N THR A 183 14.08 7.74 -2.83
CA THR A 183 13.32 6.49 -2.98
C THR A 183 13.61 5.44 -1.93
N HIS A 184 14.82 5.44 -1.35
CA HIS A 184 15.11 4.53 -0.22
C HIS A 184 14.22 4.82 0.99
N LEU A 185 13.77 6.06 1.18
CA LEU A 185 12.83 6.44 2.22
C LEU A 185 11.39 6.13 1.82
N LEU A 186 11.06 6.39 0.53
CA LEU A 186 9.81 5.97 -0.06
C LEU A 186 9.72 4.43 -0.07
N ASP A 187 10.80 3.74 -0.45
CA ASP A 187 10.90 2.30 -0.38
C ASP A 187 10.70 1.79 1.05
N GLN A 188 11.19 2.51 2.07
CA GLN A 188 10.90 2.22 3.47
C GLN A 188 9.43 2.49 3.83
N LYS A 189 8.79 3.48 3.22
CA LYS A 189 7.39 3.83 3.44
C LYS A 189 6.43 2.95 2.60
N TYR A 190 6.81 2.62 1.37
CA TYR A 190 5.95 1.91 0.39
C TYR A 190 6.34 0.44 0.16
N THR A 191 7.59 0.06 0.40
CA THR A 191 8.00 -1.35 0.57
C THR A 191 7.99 -1.75 2.04
N ASN A 192 7.17 -1.07 2.88
CA ASN A 192 7.13 -1.24 4.32
C ASN A 192 8.51 -1.09 4.97
N GLU A 193 8.72 -0.01 5.72
CA GLU A 193 9.86 0.16 6.66
C GLU A 193 10.14 -1.09 7.48
N ASP A 194 9.21 -1.97 7.51
CA ASP A 194 9.22 -3.26 8.14
C ASP A 194 9.41 -4.41 7.17
N GLY A 195 9.79 -4.12 5.90
CA GLY A 195 10.03 -5.14 4.89
C GLY A 195 8.87 -6.14 4.80
N TYR A 196 7.73 -5.74 4.25
CA TYR A 196 6.73 -6.68 3.77
C TYR A 196 7.29 -7.44 2.58
N GLN A 197 8.31 -8.20 2.84
CA GLN A 197 8.65 -9.28 1.94
C GLN A 197 7.75 -10.45 2.30
N TYR A 198 6.64 -10.52 1.61
CA TYR A 198 5.90 -11.76 1.58
C TYR A 198 6.79 -12.85 0.98
N SER A 199 6.84 -13.98 1.63
CA SER A 199 7.65 -15.09 1.16
C SER A 199 6.74 -16.18 0.59
N SER A 200 7.06 -16.67 -0.62
CA SER A 200 6.37 -17.82 -1.22
C SER A 200 6.49 -19.09 -0.37
N ASP A 201 7.48 -19.16 0.53
CA ASP A 201 7.69 -20.29 1.45
C ASP A 201 6.75 -20.29 2.66
N LYS A 202 6.05 -19.20 2.91
CA LYS A 202 5.09 -19.08 4.02
C LYS A 202 3.68 -19.47 3.60
N LYS A 203 2.90 -19.98 4.56
CA LYS A 203 1.46 -20.09 4.38
C LYS A 203 0.88 -18.69 4.18
N THR A 204 0.04 -18.53 3.17
CA THR A 204 -0.48 -17.22 2.77
C THR A 204 -1.99 -17.27 2.65
N VAL A 205 -2.68 -16.23 3.12
CA VAL A 205 -4.13 -16.08 2.99
C VAL A 205 -4.47 -14.68 2.53
N ALA A 206 -5.52 -14.53 1.74
CA ALA A 206 -6.09 -13.23 1.43
C ALA A 206 -7.23 -12.92 2.40
N ILE A 207 -7.21 -11.70 2.95
CA ILE A 207 -8.35 -11.15 3.69
C ILE A 207 -9.10 -10.17 2.82
N THR A 208 -10.44 -10.28 2.79
CA THR A 208 -11.26 -9.48 1.90
C THR A 208 -12.46 -8.90 2.61
N PHE A 209 -12.89 -7.69 2.18
CA PHE A 209 -13.96 -6.94 2.81
C PHE A 209 -14.98 -6.51 1.77
N ASP A 210 -16.24 -6.89 1.94
CA ASP A 210 -17.35 -6.55 1.06
C ASP A 210 -18.17 -5.37 1.59
N ASP A 211 -19.02 -4.80 0.73
CA ASP A 211 -20.06 -3.80 0.97
C ASP A 211 -19.56 -2.38 1.30
N GLY A 212 -18.25 -2.16 1.45
CA GLY A 212 -17.65 -0.84 1.69
C GLY A 212 -17.69 0.10 0.46
N PRO A 213 -17.02 1.28 0.59
CA PRO A 213 -16.31 1.72 1.77
C PRO A 213 -17.24 2.24 2.86
N SER A 214 -16.89 1.97 4.12
CA SER A 214 -17.59 2.51 5.26
C SER A 214 -16.99 3.84 5.71
N SER A 215 -17.70 4.94 5.57
CA SER A 215 -17.23 6.24 6.08
C SER A 215 -16.98 6.26 7.59
N LYS A 216 -17.54 5.26 8.32
CA LYS A 216 -17.36 5.14 9.77
C LYS A 216 -16.13 4.30 10.14
N TYR A 217 -15.85 3.23 9.41
CA TYR A 217 -14.89 2.21 9.87
C TYR A 217 -13.66 2.08 8.96
N ASN A 218 -13.70 2.59 7.71
CA ASN A 218 -12.63 2.42 6.73
C ASN A 218 -11.24 2.75 7.31
N ALA A 219 -11.08 3.95 7.87
CA ALA A 219 -9.80 4.38 8.43
C ALA A 219 -9.28 3.46 9.55
N GLU A 220 -10.19 2.86 10.35
CA GLU A 220 -9.78 1.93 11.39
C GLU A 220 -9.37 0.56 10.83
N PHE A 221 -10.07 0.05 9.78
CA PHE A 221 -9.65 -1.17 9.07
C PHE A 221 -8.26 -0.99 8.48
N LEU A 222 -8.01 0.11 7.78
CA LEU A 222 -6.70 0.42 7.20
C LEU A 222 -5.61 0.49 8.27
N ASN A 223 -5.85 1.19 9.38
CA ASN A 223 -4.91 1.29 10.50
C ASN A 223 -4.62 -0.09 11.15
N VAL A 224 -5.61 -0.99 11.23
CA VAL A 224 -5.39 -2.35 11.75
C VAL A 224 -4.55 -3.17 10.79
N LEU A 225 -4.80 -3.09 9.49
CA LEU A 225 -4.01 -3.77 8.48
C LEU A 225 -2.57 -3.26 8.49
N GLU A 226 -2.37 -1.95 8.44
CA GLU A 226 -1.07 -1.30 8.48
C GLU A 226 -0.25 -1.70 9.72
N LYS A 227 -0.81 -1.59 10.92
CA LYS A 227 -0.13 -1.98 12.18
C LYS A 227 0.27 -3.44 12.23
N ASN A 228 -0.45 -4.29 11.55
CA ASN A 228 -0.17 -5.72 11.47
C ASN A 228 0.58 -6.10 10.19
N LYS A 229 0.98 -5.13 9.37
CA LYS A 229 1.71 -5.39 8.13
C LYS A 229 0.94 -6.35 7.22
N ALA A 230 -0.36 -6.10 7.05
CA ALA A 230 -1.27 -6.87 6.23
C ALA A 230 -1.87 -6.01 5.13
N HIS A 231 -2.04 -6.58 3.95
CA HIS A 231 -2.89 -6.00 2.92
C HIS A 231 -4.21 -6.76 2.83
N GLY A 232 -5.27 -6.05 2.51
CA GLY A 232 -6.58 -6.61 2.22
C GLY A 232 -7.07 -6.25 0.82
N THR A 233 -8.10 -6.96 0.35
CA THR A 233 -8.83 -6.57 -0.86
C THR A 233 -10.23 -6.11 -0.47
N PHE A 234 -10.58 -4.89 -0.86
CA PHE A 234 -11.86 -4.26 -0.56
C PHE A 234 -12.76 -4.32 -1.81
N PHE A 235 -13.80 -5.14 -1.76
CA PHE A 235 -14.82 -5.22 -2.80
C PHE A 235 -15.89 -4.17 -2.52
N MET A 236 -15.71 -3.00 -3.11
CA MET A 236 -16.52 -1.83 -2.80
C MET A 236 -17.76 -1.73 -3.69
N VAL A 237 -18.87 -1.28 -3.10
CA VAL A 237 -20.13 -0.97 -3.80
C VAL A 237 -20.04 0.45 -4.38
N GLY A 238 -20.32 0.63 -5.66
CA GLY A 238 -20.13 1.91 -6.34
C GLY A 238 -20.90 3.08 -5.71
N THR A 239 -22.11 2.86 -5.19
CA THR A 239 -22.87 3.90 -4.46
C THR A 239 -22.19 4.29 -3.14
N MET A 240 -21.50 3.36 -2.47
CA MET A 240 -20.72 3.65 -1.27
C MET A 240 -19.43 4.38 -1.63
N MET A 241 -18.74 3.98 -2.73
CA MET A 241 -17.60 4.72 -3.27
C MET A 241 -17.96 6.17 -3.60
N GLN A 242 -19.12 6.39 -4.25
CA GLN A 242 -19.62 7.74 -4.55
C GLN A 242 -19.83 8.57 -3.28
N SER A 243 -20.24 7.93 -2.18
CA SER A 243 -20.53 8.59 -0.91
C SER A 243 -19.28 8.89 -0.08
N CYS A 244 -18.20 8.12 -0.26
CA CYS A 244 -16.92 8.33 0.43
C CYS A 244 -15.74 8.14 -0.54
N GLN A 245 -15.55 9.08 -1.46
CA GLN A 245 -14.44 9.02 -2.42
C GLN A 245 -13.07 9.05 -1.72
N LYS A 246 -12.97 9.79 -0.61
CA LYS A 246 -11.76 9.80 0.23
C LYS A 246 -11.45 8.41 0.78
N CYS A 247 -12.44 7.64 1.22
CA CYS A 247 -12.20 6.28 1.71
C CYS A 247 -11.61 5.38 0.60
N VAL A 248 -12.09 5.53 -0.65
CA VAL A 248 -11.53 4.80 -1.79
C VAL A 248 -10.07 5.16 -2.01
N LEU A 249 -9.77 6.46 -2.00
CA LEU A 249 -8.42 6.97 -2.20
C LEU A 249 -7.48 6.55 -1.07
N ASP A 250 -7.93 6.64 0.20
CA ASP A 250 -7.15 6.19 1.36
C ASP A 250 -6.84 4.68 1.27
N THR A 251 -7.83 3.87 0.88
CA THR A 251 -7.63 2.42 0.69
C THR A 251 -6.62 2.12 -0.42
N TYR A 252 -6.73 2.81 -1.55
CA TYR A 252 -5.80 2.68 -2.66
C TYR A 252 -4.38 3.09 -2.27
N ASN A 253 -4.23 4.27 -1.64
CA ASN A 253 -2.93 4.82 -1.27
C ASN A 253 -2.22 4.04 -0.14
N SER A 254 -2.97 3.31 0.68
CA SER A 254 -2.39 2.45 1.74
C SER A 254 -1.93 1.07 1.25
N GLY A 255 -1.80 0.86 -0.07
CA GLY A 255 -1.33 -0.38 -0.66
C GLY A 255 -2.36 -1.52 -0.63
N ASN A 256 -3.58 -1.25 -0.14
CA ASN A 256 -4.67 -2.22 -0.19
C ASN A 256 -5.29 -2.26 -1.59
N GLU A 257 -5.82 -3.41 -1.96
CA GLU A 257 -6.44 -3.61 -3.25
C GLU A 257 -7.92 -3.23 -3.23
N VAL A 258 -8.36 -2.45 -4.21
CA VAL A 258 -9.78 -2.11 -4.41
C VAL A 258 -10.33 -2.87 -5.62
N ALA A 259 -11.51 -3.47 -5.44
CA ALA A 259 -12.21 -4.21 -6.47
C ALA A 259 -13.72 -3.90 -6.47
N SER A 260 -14.45 -4.33 -7.50
CA SER A 260 -15.87 -4.04 -7.62
C SER A 260 -16.76 -5.04 -6.93
N HIS A 261 -17.74 -4.50 -6.16
CA HIS A 261 -18.90 -5.26 -5.69
C HIS A 261 -20.19 -4.85 -6.39
N THR A 262 -20.07 -4.48 -7.68
CA THR A 262 -21.09 -3.83 -8.55
C THR A 262 -21.46 -2.41 -8.05
N TYR A 263 -22.15 -1.63 -8.90
CA TYR A 263 -22.48 -0.24 -8.53
C TYR A 263 -23.59 -0.13 -7.48
N ASN A 264 -24.65 -0.95 -7.62
CA ASN A 264 -25.83 -0.94 -6.77
C ASN A 264 -26.02 -2.24 -5.99
N HIS A 265 -24.97 -3.03 -5.78
CA HIS A 265 -25.04 -4.33 -5.10
C HIS A 265 -26.10 -5.27 -5.73
N ILE A 266 -26.13 -5.33 -7.07
CA ILE A 266 -27.12 -6.14 -7.80
C ILE A 266 -26.80 -7.63 -7.78
N ASN A 267 -27.82 -8.47 -7.74
CA ASN A 267 -27.65 -9.91 -7.90
C ASN A 267 -27.38 -10.26 -9.35
N MET A 268 -26.11 -10.54 -9.72
CA MET A 268 -25.69 -10.77 -11.11
C MET A 268 -26.43 -11.92 -11.79
N LYS A 269 -26.84 -12.94 -11.03
CA LYS A 269 -27.58 -14.09 -11.56
C LYS A 269 -29.04 -13.77 -11.96
N LYS A 270 -29.62 -12.71 -11.38
CA LYS A 270 -31.02 -12.33 -11.56
C LYS A 270 -31.25 -11.19 -12.54
N ASN A 271 -30.19 -10.47 -12.89
CA ASN A 271 -30.25 -9.35 -13.80
C ASN A 271 -29.75 -9.75 -15.21
N SER A 272 -30.07 -8.97 -16.22
CA SER A 272 -29.55 -9.18 -17.56
C SER A 272 -28.04 -8.95 -17.63
N ILE A 273 -27.35 -9.51 -18.59
CA ILE A 273 -25.91 -9.34 -18.72
C ILE A 273 -25.54 -7.88 -19.05
N GLU A 274 -26.39 -7.19 -19.75
CA GLU A 274 -26.25 -5.77 -20.09
C GLU A 274 -26.31 -4.92 -18.83
N GLU A 275 -27.28 -5.17 -17.94
CA GLU A 275 -27.38 -4.48 -16.62
C GLU A 275 -26.18 -4.78 -15.72
N VAL A 276 -25.69 -6.03 -15.74
CA VAL A 276 -24.51 -6.44 -14.97
C VAL A 276 -23.26 -5.68 -15.46
N ASN A 277 -23.01 -5.69 -16.77
CA ASN A 277 -21.85 -5.02 -17.35
C ASN A 277 -21.92 -3.50 -17.18
N GLU A 278 -23.11 -2.88 -17.31
CA GLU A 278 -23.30 -1.46 -17.03
C GLU A 278 -22.99 -1.11 -15.57
N ASN A 279 -23.42 -1.94 -14.60
CA ASN A 279 -23.13 -1.73 -13.18
C ASN A 279 -21.63 -1.85 -12.88
N ILE A 280 -20.95 -2.85 -13.47
CA ILE A 280 -19.51 -3.02 -13.25
C ILE A 280 -18.75 -1.85 -13.88
N LYS A 281 -19.06 -1.51 -15.14
CA LYS A 281 -18.44 -0.38 -15.84
C LYS A 281 -18.60 0.94 -15.06
N LYS A 282 -19.79 1.19 -14.52
CA LYS A 282 -20.05 2.41 -13.75
C LYS A 282 -19.21 2.45 -12.45
N THR A 283 -18.94 1.31 -11.84
CA THR A 283 -18.03 1.23 -10.69
C THR A 283 -16.60 1.51 -11.11
N ASP A 284 -16.15 0.92 -12.21
CA ASP A 284 -14.81 1.12 -12.76
C ASP A 284 -14.57 2.56 -13.21
N ASP A 285 -15.52 3.17 -13.94
CA ASP A 285 -15.46 4.58 -14.35
C ASP A 285 -15.35 5.51 -13.13
N LEU A 286 -16.05 5.21 -12.04
CA LEU A 286 -15.96 5.98 -10.79
C LEU A 286 -14.62 5.78 -10.09
N TYR A 287 -14.14 4.53 -10.01
CA TYR A 287 -12.85 4.20 -9.43
C TYR A 287 -11.72 4.89 -10.20
N TYR A 288 -11.74 4.79 -11.53
CA TYR A 288 -10.78 5.49 -12.38
C TYR A 288 -10.79 7.01 -12.16
N LYS A 289 -11.97 7.62 -12.03
CA LYS A 289 -12.07 9.05 -11.74
C LYS A 289 -11.42 9.44 -10.40
N ILE A 290 -11.46 8.55 -9.40
CA ILE A 290 -10.94 8.83 -8.07
C ILE A 290 -9.42 8.58 -8.00
N THR A 291 -8.94 7.48 -8.59
CA THR A 291 -7.56 6.97 -8.40
C THR A 291 -6.68 7.10 -9.64
N GLY A 292 -7.27 7.23 -10.84
CA GLY A 292 -6.55 7.14 -12.11
C GLY A 292 -6.26 5.71 -12.56
N ASP A 293 -6.70 4.70 -11.80
CA ASP A 293 -6.48 3.28 -12.08
C ASP A 293 -7.80 2.53 -12.30
N HIS A 294 -7.75 1.34 -12.89
CA HIS A 294 -8.90 0.49 -13.18
C HIS A 294 -9.02 -0.67 -12.18
N ILE A 295 -10.28 -1.08 -11.89
CA ILE A 295 -10.52 -2.29 -11.09
C ILE A 295 -9.97 -3.52 -11.82
N LYS A 296 -9.46 -4.49 -11.05
CA LYS A 296 -8.92 -5.75 -11.61
C LYS A 296 -9.89 -6.92 -11.50
N TYR A 297 -10.77 -6.91 -10.52
CA TYR A 297 -11.65 -8.01 -10.17
C TYR A 297 -13.07 -7.56 -9.86
N VAL A 298 -14.00 -8.51 -9.96
CA VAL A 298 -15.38 -8.34 -9.51
C VAL A 298 -15.74 -9.45 -8.54
N ARG A 299 -16.35 -9.10 -7.42
CA ARG A 299 -17.03 -10.07 -6.58
C ARG A 299 -18.54 -9.94 -6.77
N PRO A 300 -19.19 -11.01 -7.24
CA PRO A 300 -20.65 -11.00 -7.38
C PRO A 300 -21.32 -10.84 -6.02
N PRO A 301 -22.24 -9.86 -5.83
CA PRO A 301 -23.04 -9.79 -4.61
C PRO A 301 -23.74 -11.12 -4.28
N TYR A 302 -23.72 -11.49 -3.00
CA TYR A 302 -24.23 -12.78 -2.51
C TYR A 302 -23.47 -14.01 -3.06
N GLY A 303 -22.32 -13.85 -3.71
CA GLY A 303 -21.65 -14.91 -4.47
C GLY A 303 -22.49 -15.42 -5.65
N ALA A 304 -23.45 -14.62 -6.10
CA ALA A 304 -24.49 -15.06 -7.04
C ALA A 304 -24.14 -14.72 -8.50
N TYR A 305 -23.65 -15.71 -9.21
CA TYR A 305 -23.39 -15.64 -10.65
C TYR A 305 -23.88 -16.91 -11.36
N ASN A 306 -23.89 -16.89 -12.68
CA ASN A 306 -24.21 -18.01 -13.53
C ASN A 306 -23.22 -18.13 -14.69
N LYS A 307 -23.41 -19.12 -15.57
CA LYS A 307 -22.52 -19.35 -16.70
C LYS A 307 -22.49 -18.15 -17.67
N THR A 308 -23.64 -17.49 -17.89
CA THR A 308 -23.70 -16.31 -18.74
C THR A 308 -22.85 -15.15 -18.19
N ASN A 309 -22.92 -14.93 -16.87
CA ASN A 309 -22.06 -13.93 -16.24
C ASN A 309 -20.58 -14.28 -16.41
N LEU A 310 -20.21 -15.55 -16.19
CA LEU A 310 -18.83 -15.98 -16.30
C LEU A 310 -18.25 -15.83 -17.72
N GLU A 311 -19.07 -16.06 -18.74
CA GLU A 311 -18.68 -15.99 -20.15
C GLU A 311 -18.71 -14.58 -20.75
N ASN A 312 -19.42 -13.61 -20.14
CA ASN A 312 -19.70 -12.31 -20.74
C ASN A 312 -19.37 -11.10 -19.82
N VAL A 313 -18.77 -11.32 -18.65
CA VAL A 313 -18.19 -10.27 -17.83
C VAL A 313 -16.69 -10.21 -18.12
N ASP A 314 -16.19 -9.04 -18.49
CA ASP A 314 -14.80 -8.83 -18.90
C ASP A 314 -13.80 -8.77 -17.72
N TYR A 315 -14.22 -9.26 -16.54
CA TYR A 315 -13.42 -9.31 -15.31
C TYR A 315 -13.44 -10.71 -14.71
N PRO A 316 -12.33 -11.17 -14.09
CA PRO A 316 -12.33 -12.36 -13.27
C PRO A 316 -13.25 -12.21 -12.08
N LEU A 317 -13.91 -13.29 -11.67
CA LEU A 317 -14.79 -13.30 -10.51
C LEU A 317 -14.06 -13.86 -9.30
N ILE A 318 -13.97 -13.08 -8.23
CA ILE A 318 -13.36 -13.49 -6.97
C ILE A 318 -14.44 -13.76 -5.93
N LEU A 319 -14.47 -14.98 -5.42
CA LEU A 319 -15.32 -15.41 -4.32
C LEU A 319 -14.47 -15.66 -3.06
N TRP A 320 -14.89 -16.62 -2.25
CA TRP A 320 -14.22 -17.03 -1.01
C TRP A 320 -14.42 -18.52 -0.75
N ASN A 321 -13.54 -19.09 0.05
CA ASN A 321 -13.70 -20.43 0.60
C ASN A 321 -13.96 -20.42 2.11
N ILE A 322 -13.77 -19.25 2.79
CA ILE A 322 -14.09 -19.09 4.21
C ILE A 322 -15.08 -17.93 4.37
N ASP A 323 -16.26 -18.24 4.88
CA ASP A 323 -17.32 -17.29 5.25
C ASP A 323 -17.62 -17.42 6.74
N PRO A 324 -17.11 -16.54 7.60
CA PRO A 324 -17.36 -16.60 9.03
C PRO A 324 -18.74 -16.07 9.41
N GLU A 325 -19.56 -15.66 8.44
CA GLU A 325 -20.91 -15.11 8.63
C GLU A 325 -20.92 -13.90 9.61
N ASP A 326 -19.93 -13.01 9.52
CA ASP A 326 -19.77 -11.81 10.35
C ASP A 326 -21.00 -10.88 10.25
N TRP A 327 -21.60 -10.81 9.07
CA TRP A 327 -22.85 -10.10 8.78
C TRP A 327 -24.05 -10.64 9.57
N ARG A 328 -23.98 -11.88 10.08
CA ARG A 328 -25.07 -12.57 10.77
C ARG A 328 -24.87 -12.64 12.27
N TYR A 329 -23.67 -12.99 12.72
CA TYR A 329 -23.45 -13.31 14.14
C TYR A 329 -23.10 -12.11 14.99
N HIS A 330 -22.49 -11.08 14.43
CA HIS A 330 -22.03 -9.90 15.16
C HIS A 330 -21.30 -10.25 16.49
N ASP A 331 -20.41 -11.23 16.43
CA ASP A 331 -19.67 -11.79 17.56
C ASP A 331 -18.22 -12.04 17.11
N ALA A 332 -17.30 -11.16 17.53
CA ALA A 332 -15.92 -11.18 17.08
C ALA A 332 -15.20 -12.51 17.38
N GLU A 333 -15.45 -13.12 18.54
CA GLU A 333 -14.81 -14.39 18.90
C GLU A 333 -15.29 -15.53 18.01
N LYS A 334 -16.59 -15.59 17.68
CA LYS A 334 -17.13 -16.59 16.76
C LYS A 334 -16.56 -16.44 15.36
N ILE A 335 -16.45 -15.20 14.85
CA ILE A 335 -15.84 -14.90 13.56
C ILE A 335 -14.39 -15.44 13.54
N VAL A 336 -13.60 -15.06 14.55
CA VAL A 336 -12.21 -15.51 14.67
C VAL A 336 -12.09 -17.02 14.75
N ASN A 337 -12.87 -17.66 15.61
CA ASN A 337 -12.81 -19.12 15.77
C ASN A 337 -13.19 -19.84 14.48
N HIS A 338 -14.23 -19.38 13.77
CA HIS A 338 -14.63 -19.96 12.50
C HIS A 338 -13.50 -19.86 11.45
N VAL A 339 -12.84 -18.71 11.34
CA VAL A 339 -11.71 -18.57 10.43
C VAL A 339 -10.56 -19.49 10.83
N MET A 340 -10.15 -19.48 12.10
CA MET A 340 -9.01 -20.27 12.58
C MET A 340 -9.22 -21.79 12.47
N GLU A 341 -10.46 -22.27 12.57
CA GLU A 341 -10.80 -23.69 12.40
C GLU A 341 -10.75 -24.14 10.92
N ASN A 342 -10.91 -23.23 9.96
CA ASN A 342 -11.08 -23.55 8.55
C ASN A 342 -9.96 -23.04 7.64
N VAL A 343 -9.10 -22.15 8.14
CA VAL A 343 -8.07 -21.49 7.33
C VAL A 343 -7.00 -22.48 6.84
N GLN A 344 -6.68 -22.38 5.56
CA GLN A 344 -5.64 -23.14 4.90
C GLN A 344 -4.78 -22.22 4.04
N ASP A 345 -3.60 -22.67 3.68
CA ASP A 345 -2.74 -21.97 2.75
C ASP A 345 -3.45 -21.76 1.41
N GLY A 346 -3.46 -20.50 0.91
CA GLY A 346 -4.18 -20.12 -0.30
C GLY A 346 -5.66 -19.76 -0.08
N SER A 347 -6.16 -19.71 1.17
CA SER A 347 -7.55 -19.35 1.46
C SER A 347 -7.85 -17.87 1.14
N ILE A 348 -9.08 -17.62 0.69
CA ILE A 348 -9.68 -16.28 0.57
C ILE A 348 -10.77 -16.18 1.65
N ILE A 349 -10.60 -15.25 2.58
CA ILE A 349 -11.51 -15.03 3.72
C ILE A 349 -12.44 -13.88 3.40
N LEU A 350 -13.75 -14.10 3.54
CA LEU A 350 -14.78 -13.07 3.43
C LEU A 350 -14.99 -12.40 4.80
N MET A 351 -15.03 -11.09 4.79
CA MET A 351 -15.54 -10.24 5.87
C MET A 351 -16.32 -9.06 5.27
N HIS A 352 -16.93 -8.23 6.12
CA HIS A 352 -17.63 -7.03 5.66
C HIS A 352 -17.14 -5.80 6.44
N GLU A 353 -16.90 -4.70 5.71
CA GLU A 353 -16.37 -3.45 6.27
C GLU A 353 -17.40 -2.66 7.09
N LEU A 354 -18.67 -3.07 7.06
CA LEU A 354 -19.78 -2.30 7.63
C LEU A 354 -19.98 -2.49 9.14
N TYR A 355 -19.34 -3.49 9.75
CA TYR A 355 -19.64 -3.90 11.12
C TYR A 355 -18.46 -3.68 12.08
N GLU A 356 -18.77 -3.10 13.25
CA GLU A 356 -17.79 -2.94 14.33
C GLU A 356 -17.23 -4.29 14.80
N THR A 357 -18.07 -5.32 14.83
CA THR A 357 -17.68 -6.68 15.22
C THR A 357 -16.70 -7.32 14.22
N SER A 358 -16.78 -6.98 12.93
CA SER A 358 -15.79 -7.41 11.93
C SER A 358 -14.44 -6.73 12.15
N LEU A 359 -14.45 -5.44 12.51
CA LEU A 359 -13.25 -4.71 12.88
C LEU A 359 -12.59 -5.29 14.15
N GLU A 360 -13.40 -5.58 15.20
CA GLU A 360 -12.90 -6.22 16.41
C GLU A 360 -12.36 -7.64 16.14
N ALA A 361 -13.04 -8.40 15.28
CA ALA A 361 -12.56 -9.70 14.83
C ALA A 361 -11.22 -9.58 14.09
N LEU A 362 -11.04 -8.61 13.20
CA LEU A 362 -9.80 -8.37 12.49
C LEU A 362 -8.62 -8.11 13.43
N LYS A 363 -8.82 -7.27 14.47
CA LYS A 363 -7.81 -6.98 15.50
C LYS A 363 -7.32 -8.24 16.23
N ILE A 364 -8.18 -9.24 16.41
CA ILE A 364 -7.85 -10.51 17.07
C ILE A 364 -7.28 -11.52 16.06
N LEU A 365 -7.83 -11.55 14.86
CA LEU A 365 -7.54 -12.55 13.84
C LEU A 365 -6.11 -12.44 13.30
N LEU A 366 -5.66 -11.21 12.97
CA LEU A 366 -4.33 -11.01 12.37
C LEU A 366 -3.21 -11.55 13.25
N PRO A 367 -3.10 -11.22 14.56
CA PRO A 367 -2.07 -11.80 15.42
C PRO A 367 -2.15 -13.33 15.51
N LYS A 368 -3.36 -13.91 15.49
CA LYS A 368 -3.53 -15.37 15.55
C LYS A 368 -3.06 -16.05 14.26
N LEU A 369 -3.37 -15.49 13.09
CA LEU A 369 -2.90 -16.00 11.81
C LEU A 369 -1.36 -15.98 11.75
N TYR A 370 -0.73 -14.90 12.20
CA TYR A 370 0.73 -14.81 12.27
C TYR A 370 1.34 -15.84 13.24
N ALA A 371 0.71 -16.07 14.39
CA ALA A 371 1.17 -17.09 15.36
C ALA A 371 1.13 -18.50 14.76
N GLU A 372 0.19 -18.79 13.85
CA GLU A 372 0.09 -20.06 13.12
C GLU A 372 0.96 -20.10 11.84
N GLY A 373 1.78 -19.05 11.60
CA GLY A 373 2.75 -18.97 10.51
C GLY A 373 2.17 -18.53 9.17
N TYR A 374 0.96 -17.97 9.17
CA TYR A 374 0.40 -17.34 7.98
C TYR A 374 0.94 -15.92 7.79
N GLN A 375 1.01 -15.48 6.55
CA GLN A 375 1.05 -14.07 6.16
C GLN A 375 -0.29 -13.69 5.53
N VAL A 376 -0.69 -12.43 5.71
CA VAL A 376 -2.01 -11.93 5.27
C VAL A 376 -1.80 -10.87 4.20
N VAL A 377 -2.39 -11.08 3.05
CA VAL A 377 -2.13 -10.32 1.82
C VAL A 377 -3.43 -9.98 1.09
N SER A 378 -3.34 -9.18 0.01
CA SER A 378 -4.44 -8.97 -0.94
C SER A 378 -4.66 -10.21 -1.83
N VAL A 379 -5.73 -10.22 -2.61
CA VAL A 379 -6.03 -11.31 -3.57
C VAL A 379 -4.99 -11.37 -4.67
N GLY A 380 -4.56 -10.21 -5.19
CA GLY A 380 -3.53 -10.13 -6.22
C GLY A 380 -2.19 -10.68 -5.73
N GLU A 381 -1.74 -10.23 -4.56
CA GLU A 381 -0.51 -10.73 -3.92
C GLU A 381 -0.58 -12.22 -3.62
N LEU A 382 -1.74 -12.72 -3.16
CA LEU A 382 -1.93 -14.16 -2.93
C LEU A 382 -1.75 -14.96 -4.22
N ALA A 383 -2.36 -14.51 -5.31
CA ALA A 383 -2.23 -15.18 -6.60
C ALA A 383 -0.78 -15.18 -7.08
N GLU A 384 -0.07 -14.06 -6.98
CA GLU A 384 1.34 -13.95 -7.33
C GLU A 384 2.21 -14.90 -6.51
N LEU A 385 2.07 -14.90 -5.18
CA LEU A 385 2.82 -15.77 -4.28
C LEU A 385 2.54 -17.27 -4.50
N LYS A 386 1.37 -17.59 -5.05
CA LYS A 386 0.99 -18.97 -5.43
C LYS A 386 1.26 -19.27 -6.91
N GLU A 387 1.94 -18.38 -7.63
CA GLU A 387 2.23 -18.53 -9.06
C GLU A 387 0.98 -18.84 -9.90
N LYS A 388 -0.15 -18.17 -9.57
CA LYS A 388 -1.44 -18.32 -10.24
C LYS A 388 -1.78 -17.06 -11.03
N GLU A 389 -2.18 -17.25 -12.27
CA GLU A 389 -2.74 -16.19 -13.09
C GLU A 389 -4.25 -16.05 -12.85
N ILE A 390 -4.72 -14.82 -12.68
CA ILE A 390 -6.15 -14.52 -12.51
C ILE A 390 -6.72 -14.12 -13.88
N LEU A 391 -7.46 -15.03 -14.49
CA LEU A 391 -7.96 -14.89 -15.86
C LEU A 391 -9.45 -14.58 -15.90
N THR A 392 -9.85 -13.73 -16.85
CA THR A 392 -11.26 -13.49 -17.24
C THR A 392 -11.95 -14.80 -17.62
N GLY A 393 -13.24 -14.91 -17.38
CA GLY A 393 -14.01 -16.13 -17.64
C GLY A 393 -13.87 -17.21 -16.56
N HIS A 394 -13.17 -16.89 -15.46
CA HIS A 394 -12.95 -17.78 -14.33
C HIS A 394 -13.50 -17.19 -13.02
N ALA A 395 -13.81 -18.10 -12.08
CA ALA A 395 -14.26 -17.74 -10.75
C ALA A 395 -13.38 -18.45 -9.71
N TYR A 396 -12.73 -17.67 -8.86
CA TYR A 396 -11.75 -18.15 -7.89
C TYR A 396 -12.33 -18.11 -6.47
N ARG A 397 -12.13 -19.20 -5.71
CA ARG A 397 -12.53 -19.28 -4.29
C ARG A 397 -11.34 -19.39 -3.36
N SER A 398 -10.21 -19.80 -3.86
CA SER A 398 -8.92 -19.93 -3.19
C SER A 398 -7.83 -20.08 -4.25
N PHE A 399 -6.58 -19.98 -3.84
CA PHE A 399 -5.39 -20.29 -4.65
C PHE A 399 -4.55 -21.43 -3.98
N THR A 400 -5.24 -22.45 -3.51
CA THR A 400 -4.61 -23.67 -2.95
C THR A 400 -3.96 -24.54 -4.01
#